data_511c7e688c6543f7a53979f51b8a9c96
#
_entry.id   511c7e688c6543f7a53979f51b8a9c96
#
_cell.length_a   1.000
_cell.length_b   1.000
_cell.length_c   1.000
_cell.angle_alpha   90.00
_cell.angle_beta   90.00
_cell.angle_gamma   90.00
#
_symmetry.space_group_name_H-M   'P 1'
#
loop_
_entity.id
_entity.type
_entity.pdbx_description
1 polymer ?
#
loop_
_entity_poly.entity_id
_entity_poly.type
_entity_poly.pdbx_seq_one_letter_code
_entity_poly.pdbx_strand_id
1 'polypeptide(L)'
;MTQPLVFIDGDQGTTGLQIHERLRGRTDLQLLTLPDHERKNTARRTEAINSCDIAILCLPDAPAREAAAAIVNPAVRVIDASSAHRTDPQWVYGFPEMGAEQAARIAGARRVSNPGCYPTGAIALLRPLVQAGLVPADHPITIHAVSGYSGGGRARVDEHEGPNSANAPAFQLYGLGLEHKHTPEIALHAGLSQRPFFLPAYGSFRQGIALTIPLLLRQLPAGTTGERLHACLVQHFLGAAHVEVLGLVQAQDTQHLDPQALNGTNQMQLGVFSNARHGQVLLTAVFDNLGKGASGAAVQNLDLMIGRGHQTARL
;
A
#
# COMPACT_ATOMS: atom_id res chain seq x y z
N MET A 1 -18.00 -17.16 -19.42
CA MET A 1 -17.46 -15.78 -19.44
C MET A 1 -16.08 -15.86 -20.07
N THR A 2 -15.75 -14.99 -20.99
CA THR A 2 -14.40 -14.89 -21.59
C THR A 2 -13.41 -14.46 -20.48
N GLN A 3 -12.22 -15.06 -20.46
CA GLN A 3 -11.14 -14.67 -19.54
C GLN A 3 -10.73 -13.22 -19.86
N PRO A 4 -10.65 -12.31 -18.87
CA PRO A 4 -10.19 -10.95 -19.10
C PRO A 4 -8.73 -10.93 -19.53
N LEU A 5 -8.41 -10.09 -20.51
CA LEU A 5 -7.06 -9.84 -21.00
C LEU A 5 -6.42 -8.74 -20.15
N VAL A 6 -5.31 -9.05 -19.47
CA VAL A 6 -4.60 -8.13 -18.58
C VAL A 6 -3.23 -7.79 -19.17
N PHE A 7 -2.91 -6.50 -19.26
CA PHE A 7 -1.60 -6.01 -19.66
C PHE A 7 -0.88 -5.33 -18.50
N ILE A 8 0.38 -5.70 -18.26
CA ILE A 8 1.23 -5.08 -17.23
C ILE A 8 2.25 -4.21 -17.95
N ASP A 9 2.06 -2.89 -17.87
CA ASP A 9 3.02 -1.93 -18.41
C ASP A 9 4.11 -1.63 -17.39
N GLY A 10 5.37 -1.97 -17.70
CA GLY A 10 6.49 -1.91 -16.76
C GLY A 10 6.70 -3.20 -15.97
N ASP A 11 6.43 -4.35 -16.57
CA ASP A 11 6.55 -5.71 -16.02
C ASP A 11 7.96 -6.10 -15.53
N GLN A 12 9.01 -5.36 -15.92
CA GLN A 12 10.40 -5.58 -15.48
C GLN A 12 10.82 -4.76 -14.26
N GLY A 13 9.99 -3.82 -13.82
CA GLY A 13 10.20 -3.09 -12.58
C GLY A 13 9.94 -3.95 -11.34
N THR A 14 10.41 -3.54 -10.17
CA THR A 14 10.25 -4.29 -8.90
C THR A 14 8.79 -4.69 -8.64
N THR A 15 7.84 -3.77 -8.78
CA THR A 15 6.41 -4.03 -8.57
C THR A 15 5.81 -4.83 -9.71
N GLY A 16 6.11 -4.46 -10.98
CA GLY A 16 5.55 -5.13 -12.16
C GLY A 16 5.97 -6.58 -12.27
N LEU A 17 7.24 -6.88 -11.99
CA LEU A 17 7.76 -8.25 -11.98
C LEU A 17 7.01 -9.11 -10.94
N GLN A 18 6.78 -8.58 -9.75
CA GLN A 18 6.05 -9.31 -8.71
C GLN A 18 4.56 -9.49 -9.04
N ILE A 19 3.90 -8.50 -9.65
CA ILE A 19 2.54 -8.67 -10.13
C ILE A 19 2.50 -9.78 -11.19
N HIS A 20 3.43 -9.75 -12.14
CA HIS A 20 3.53 -10.79 -13.16
C HIS A 20 3.72 -12.19 -12.54
N GLU A 21 4.61 -12.34 -11.55
CA GLU A 21 4.81 -13.61 -10.83
C GLU A 21 3.54 -14.07 -10.10
N ARG A 22 2.83 -13.16 -9.42
CA ARG A 22 1.58 -13.47 -8.71
C ARG A 22 0.44 -13.86 -9.65
N LEU A 23 0.46 -13.38 -10.89
CA LEU A 23 -0.55 -13.72 -11.89
C LEU A 23 -0.15 -14.94 -12.75
N ARG A 24 1.11 -15.39 -12.69
CA ARG A 24 1.58 -16.56 -13.43
C ARG A 24 0.78 -17.80 -13.05
N GLY A 25 0.35 -18.53 -14.08
CA GLY A 25 -0.41 -19.78 -13.90
C GLY A 25 -1.89 -19.59 -13.50
N ARG A 26 -2.38 -18.37 -13.40
CA ARG A 26 -3.82 -18.13 -13.23
C ARG A 26 -4.55 -18.54 -14.52
N THR A 27 -5.63 -19.31 -14.36
CA THR A 27 -6.44 -19.83 -15.47
C THR A 27 -7.72 -19.03 -15.70
N ASP A 28 -7.95 -17.99 -14.93
CA ASP A 28 -9.14 -17.14 -14.95
C ASP A 28 -8.93 -15.82 -15.71
N LEU A 29 -7.72 -15.54 -16.13
CA LEU A 29 -7.33 -14.39 -16.93
C LEU A 29 -6.26 -14.77 -17.95
N GLN A 30 -6.04 -13.89 -18.93
CA GLN A 30 -4.95 -13.98 -19.89
C GLN A 30 -4.00 -12.81 -19.71
N LEU A 31 -2.67 -13.08 -19.72
CA LEU A 31 -1.65 -12.04 -19.67
C LEU A 31 -1.22 -11.68 -21.10
N LEU A 32 -1.40 -10.43 -21.47
CA LEU A 32 -0.79 -9.85 -22.66
C LEU A 32 0.63 -9.42 -22.33
N THR A 33 1.61 -9.93 -23.07
CA THR A 33 3.02 -9.56 -22.89
C THR A 33 3.60 -9.06 -24.21
N LEU A 34 4.42 -8.02 -24.14
CA LEU A 34 5.17 -7.54 -25.30
C LEU A 34 6.55 -8.24 -25.37
N PRO A 35 7.03 -8.54 -26.59
CA PRO A 35 8.40 -8.98 -26.78
C PRO A 35 9.41 -7.96 -26.22
N ASP A 36 10.58 -8.44 -25.75
CA ASP A 36 11.57 -7.59 -25.06
C ASP A 36 11.98 -6.34 -25.87
N HIS A 37 12.10 -6.46 -27.18
CA HIS A 37 12.47 -5.36 -28.07
C HIS A 37 11.35 -4.32 -28.27
N GLU A 38 10.08 -4.66 -27.95
CA GLU A 38 8.92 -3.76 -28.09
C GLU A 38 8.52 -3.09 -26.76
N ARG A 39 8.99 -3.59 -25.61
CA ARG A 39 8.61 -3.10 -24.27
C ARG A 39 8.86 -1.61 -24.02
N LYS A 40 9.85 -1.03 -24.73
CA LYS A 40 10.17 0.39 -24.66
C LYS A 40 9.53 1.22 -25.78
N ASN A 41 8.85 0.58 -26.72
CA ASN A 41 8.19 1.26 -27.82
C ASN A 41 6.83 1.80 -27.37
N THR A 42 6.71 3.13 -27.33
CA THR A 42 5.50 3.81 -26.84
C THR A 42 4.27 3.44 -27.67
N ALA A 43 4.38 3.35 -29.00
CA ALA A 43 3.25 3.01 -29.85
C ALA A 43 2.73 1.58 -29.57
N ARG A 44 3.64 0.60 -29.41
CA ARG A 44 3.28 -0.79 -29.08
C ARG A 44 2.67 -0.91 -27.70
N ARG A 45 3.20 -0.18 -26.72
CA ARG A 45 2.61 -0.13 -25.37
C ARG A 45 1.21 0.47 -25.40
N THR A 46 1.01 1.59 -26.12
CA THR A 46 -0.30 2.22 -26.28
C THR A 46 -1.30 1.30 -26.97
N GLU A 47 -0.89 0.56 -28.00
CA GLU A 47 -1.71 -0.45 -28.65
C GLU A 47 -2.11 -1.57 -27.69
N ALA A 48 -1.15 -2.12 -26.93
CA ALA A 48 -1.40 -3.16 -25.92
C ALA A 48 -2.39 -2.69 -24.84
N ILE A 49 -2.19 -1.47 -24.30
CA ILE A 49 -3.10 -0.86 -23.33
C ILE A 49 -4.53 -0.75 -23.90
N ASN A 50 -4.68 -0.29 -25.14
CA ASN A 50 -6.01 -0.09 -25.73
C ASN A 50 -6.67 -1.37 -26.24
N SER A 51 -5.95 -2.49 -26.28
CA SER A 51 -6.47 -3.81 -26.69
C SER A 51 -6.81 -4.75 -25.54
N CYS A 52 -6.40 -4.43 -24.31
CA CYS A 52 -6.69 -5.25 -23.13
C CYS A 52 -7.99 -4.83 -22.42
N ASP A 53 -8.48 -5.69 -21.52
CA ASP A 53 -9.61 -5.35 -20.65
C ASP A 53 -9.16 -4.55 -19.43
N ILE A 54 -7.98 -4.91 -18.86
CA ILE A 54 -7.41 -4.24 -17.68
C ILE A 54 -5.92 -3.99 -17.92
N ALA A 55 -5.50 -2.73 -17.82
CA ALA A 55 -4.10 -2.32 -17.81
C ALA A 55 -3.62 -2.08 -16.38
N ILE A 56 -2.44 -2.60 -16.02
CA ILE A 56 -1.77 -2.32 -14.75
C ILE A 56 -0.50 -1.53 -15.05
N LEU A 57 -0.44 -0.27 -14.61
CA LEU A 57 0.67 0.63 -14.86
C LEU A 57 1.68 0.55 -13.71
N CYS A 58 2.88 0.01 -13.98
CA CYS A 58 4.00 -0.11 -13.05
C CYS A 58 5.16 0.81 -13.49
N LEU A 59 4.85 2.08 -13.70
CA LEU A 59 5.70 3.08 -14.32
C LEU A 59 6.05 4.20 -13.32
N PRO A 60 7.11 4.99 -13.57
CA PRO A 60 7.29 6.29 -12.91
C PRO A 60 6.11 7.23 -13.20
N ASP A 61 5.93 8.27 -12.36
CA ASP A 61 4.74 9.12 -12.36
C ASP A 61 4.46 9.79 -13.72
N ALA A 62 5.46 10.37 -14.38
CA ALA A 62 5.25 11.03 -15.68
C ALA A 62 4.84 10.05 -16.78
N PRO A 63 5.56 8.93 -17.03
CA PRO A 63 5.11 7.89 -17.96
C PRO A 63 3.75 7.27 -17.61
N ALA A 64 3.39 7.17 -16.31
CA ALA A 64 2.07 6.67 -15.90
C ALA A 64 0.95 7.64 -16.31
N ARG A 65 1.15 8.96 -16.16
CA ARG A 65 0.21 9.98 -16.65
C ARG A 65 0.04 9.92 -18.17
N GLU A 66 1.15 9.82 -18.90
CA GLU A 66 1.13 9.68 -20.36
C GLU A 66 0.39 8.42 -20.81
N ALA A 67 0.67 7.28 -20.21
CA ALA A 67 0.00 6.02 -20.50
C ALA A 67 -1.51 6.09 -20.22
N ALA A 68 -1.89 6.64 -19.06
CA ALA A 68 -3.30 6.82 -18.70
C ALA A 68 -4.05 7.78 -19.65
N ALA A 69 -3.38 8.84 -20.12
CA ALA A 69 -3.94 9.80 -21.07
C ALA A 69 -4.08 9.20 -22.48
N ALA A 70 -3.24 8.23 -22.85
CA ALA A 70 -3.29 7.55 -24.15
C ALA A 70 -4.38 6.46 -24.25
N ILE A 71 -5.16 6.23 -23.18
CA ILE A 71 -6.28 5.29 -23.18
C ILE A 71 -7.49 5.93 -23.89
N VAL A 72 -7.71 5.56 -25.12
CA VAL A 72 -8.84 6.03 -25.96
C VAL A 72 -9.99 5.03 -25.98
N ASN A 73 -9.73 3.74 -25.75
CA ASN A 73 -10.76 2.72 -25.68
C ASN A 73 -11.55 2.86 -24.36
N PRO A 74 -12.86 3.20 -24.40
CA PRO A 74 -13.66 3.42 -23.21
C PRO A 74 -13.91 2.14 -22.38
N ALA A 75 -13.70 0.96 -22.95
CA ALA A 75 -13.88 -0.30 -22.25
C ALA A 75 -12.69 -0.66 -21.34
N VAL A 76 -11.51 -0.11 -21.60
CA VAL A 76 -10.30 -0.40 -20.81
C VAL A 76 -10.42 0.15 -19.39
N ARG A 77 -10.16 -0.71 -18.43
CA ARG A 77 -10.04 -0.37 -17.01
C ARG A 77 -8.56 -0.33 -16.63
N VAL A 78 -8.19 0.50 -15.64
CA VAL A 78 -6.78 0.69 -15.32
C VAL A 78 -6.53 0.68 -13.82
N ILE A 79 -5.44 0.03 -13.41
CA ILE A 79 -4.85 0.09 -12.08
C ILE A 79 -3.49 0.78 -12.21
N ASP A 80 -3.31 1.93 -11.55
CA ASP A 80 -2.02 2.63 -11.55
C ASP A 80 -1.27 2.41 -10.24
N ALA A 81 -0.12 1.76 -10.30
CA ALA A 81 0.74 1.50 -9.16
C ALA A 81 1.74 2.64 -8.88
N SER A 82 1.77 3.70 -9.71
CA SER A 82 2.58 4.91 -9.46
C SER A 82 1.97 5.80 -8.38
N SER A 83 2.65 6.86 -8.01
CA SER A 83 2.07 7.90 -7.13
C SER A 83 1.29 8.98 -7.89
N ALA A 84 1.24 8.92 -9.22
CA ALA A 84 0.71 9.96 -10.09
C ALA A 84 -0.76 10.33 -9.82
N HIS A 85 -1.58 9.33 -9.47
CA HIS A 85 -3.04 9.49 -9.40
C HIS A 85 -3.62 9.17 -8.00
N ARG A 86 -2.79 8.99 -6.98
CA ARG A 86 -3.26 8.60 -5.64
C ARG A 86 -4.06 9.66 -4.92
N THR A 87 -3.90 10.93 -5.30
CA THR A 87 -4.66 12.07 -4.76
C THR A 87 -5.61 12.69 -5.78
N ASP A 88 -5.76 12.08 -6.95
CA ASP A 88 -6.67 12.54 -7.99
C ASP A 88 -8.10 12.05 -7.71
N PRO A 89 -9.11 12.95 -7.56
CA PRO A 89 -10.48 12.57 -7.26
C PRO A 89 -11.17 11.78 -8.40
N GLN A 90 -10.60 11.76 -9.60
CA GLN A 90 -11.11 10.94 -10.71
C GLN A 90 -10.70 9.46 -10.62
N TRP A 91 -9.84 9.11 -9.65
CA TRP A 91 -9.36 7.77 -9.42
C TRP A 91 -9.89 7.21 -8.11
N VAL A 92 -10.39 5.98 -8.13
CA VAL A 92 -10.77 5.29 -6.89
C VAL A 92 -9.49 4.80 -6.20
N TYR A 93 -9.32 5.15 -4.95
CA TYR A 93 -8.16 4.70 -4.17
C TYR A 93 -8.27 3.22 -3.85
N GLY A 94 -7.28 2.43 -4.24
CA GLY A 94 -7.29 0.97 -4.26
C GLY A 94 -6.93 0.32 -2.91
N PHE A 95 -7.53 0.77 -1.82
CA PHE A 95 -7.42 0.15 -0.49
C PHE A 95 -8.80 -0.34 -0.04
N PRO A 96 -9.16 -1.61 -0.34
CA PRO A 96 -10.51 -2.13 -0.12
C PRO A 96 -10.99 -2.03 1.33
N GLU A 97 -10.08 -2.21 2.30
CA GLU A 97 -10.39 -2.20 3.73
C GLU A 97 -10.51 -0.79 4.32
N MET A 98 -10.35 0.25 3.50
CA MET A 98 -10.44 1.65 3.94
C MET A 98 -11.84 2.06 4.42
N GLY A 99 -12.88 1.32 4.04
CA GLY A 99 -14.26 1.56 4.43
C GLY A 99 -15.22 0.54 3.83
N ALA A 100 -16.40 0.43 4.39
CA ALA A 100 -17.38 -0.62 4.06
C ALA A 100 -17.75 -0.73 2.56
N GLU A 101 -17.83 0.41 1.85
CA GLU A 101 -18.23 0.45 0.44
C GLU A 101 -17.01 0.46 -0.51
N GLN A 102 -15.80 0.51 0.02
CA GLN A 102 -14.62 0.75 -0.82
C GLN A 102 -14.35 -0.41 -1.80
N ALA A 103 -14.54 -1.64 -1.37
CA ALA A 103 -14.41 -2.81 -2.25
C ALA A 103 -15.39 -2.74 -3.44
N ALA A 104 -16.65 -2.36 -3.21
CA ALA A 104 -17.65 -2.18 -4.26
C ALA A 104 -17.29 -1.02 -5.21
N ARG A 105 -16.76 0.09 -4.67
CA ARG A 105 -16.28 1.21 -5.48
C ARG A 105 -15.14 0.79 -6.40
N ILE A 106 -14.18 0.01 -5.89
CA ILE A 106 -13.06 -0.54 -6.70
C ILE A 106 -13.59 -1.48 -7.77
N ALA A 107 -14.48 -2.40 -7.40
CA ALA A 107 -15.08 -3.35 -8.34
C ALA A 107 -15.77 -2.66 -9.52
N GLY A 108 -16.46 -1.54 -9.30
CA GLY A 108 -17.13 -0.76 -10.35
C GLY A 108 -16.26 0.29 -11.05
N ALA A 109 -15.04 0.53 -10.57
CA ALA A 109 -14.22 1.63 -11.07
C ALA A 109 -13.60 1.35 -12.45
N ARG A 110 -13.46 2.40 -13.25
CA ARG A 110 -12.62 2.37 -14.47
C ARG A 110 -11.14 2.67 -14.14
N ARG A 111 -10.89 3.48 -13.14
CA ARG A 111 -9.55 3.97 -12.76
C ARG A 111 -9.33 3.73 -11.27
N VAL A 112 -8.34 2.92 -10.95
CA VAL A 112 -7.94 2.59 -9.58
C VAL A 112 -6.51 3.00 -9.37
N SER A 113 -6.23 3.81 -8.34
CA SER A 113 -4.86 4.14 -7.92
C SER A 113 -4.43 3.20 -6.80
N ASN A 114 -3.41 2.39 -7.04
CA ASN A 114 -2.89 1.45 -6.05
C ASN A 114 -2.12 2.19 -4.94
N PRO A 115 -2.36 1.89 -3.66
CA PRO A 115 -1.71 2.56 -2.54
C PRO A 115 -0.19 2.49 -2.55
N GLY A 116 0.46 3.50 -1.95
CA GLY A 116 1.86 3.42 -1.59
C GLY A 116 2.08 2.51 -0.38
N CYS A 117 3.28 1.92 -0.27
CA CYS A 117 3.55 0.98 0.81
C CYS A 117 3.37 1.61 2.21
N TYR A 118 3.99 2.74 2.50
CA TYR A 118 3.80 3.41 3.80
C TYR A 118 2.38 3.95 4.01
N PRO A 119 1.72 4.58 3.02
CA PRO A 119 0.33 5.01 3.14
C PRO A 119 -0.63 3.90 3.51
N THR A 120 -0.45 2.68 3.00
CA THR A 120 -1.29 1.53 3.33
C THR A 120 -1.40 1.33 4.85
N GLY A 121 -0.26 1.26 5.56
CA GLY A 121 -0.25 1.11 7.02
C GLY A 121 -0.70 2.35 7.77
N ALA A 122 -0.27 3.54 7.33
CA ALA A 122 -0.63 4.80 7.99
C ALA A 122 -2.14 5.08 7.90
N ILE A 123 -2.75 4.87 6.73
CA ILE A 123 -4.19 5.06 6.51
C ILE A 123 -5.00 4.02 7.30
N ALA A 124 -4.54 2.76 7.32
CA ALA A 124 -5.19 1.71 8.11
C ALA A 124 -5.28 2.07 9.59
N LEU A 125 -4.22 2.67 10.17
CA LEU A 125 -4.21 3.09 11.56
C LEU A 125 -5.00 4.38 11.81
N LEU A 126 -4.82 5.40 10.96
CA LEU A 126 -5.32 6.75 11.26
C LEU A 126 -6.77 6.97 10.83
N ARG A 127 -7.16 6.50 9.63
CA ARG A 127 -8.50 6.80 9.09
C ARG A 127 -9.65 6.40 10.00
N PRO A 128 -9.71 5.18 10.56
CA PRO A 128 -10.78 4.79 11.46
C PRO A 128 -10.85 5.68 12.70
N LEU A 129 -9.70 6.01 13.27
CA LEU A 129 -9.58 6.82 14.48
C LEU A 129 -9.96 8.28 14.25
N VAL A 130 -9.62 8.84 13.09
CA VAL A 130 -10.02 10.20 12.69
C VAL A 130 -11.51 10.25 12.43
N GLN A 131 -12.08 9.27 11.70
CA GLN A 131 -13.52 9.20 11.44
C GLN A 131 -14.35 9.03 12.71
N ALA A 132 -13.81 8.31 13.71
CA ALA A 132 -14.45 8.14 15.01
C ALA A 132 -14.27 9.34 15.95
N GLY A 133 -13.52 10.38 15.54
CA GLY A 133 -13.22 11.55 16.38
C GLY A 133 -12.29 11.24 17.56
N LEU A 134 -11.64 10.08 17.58
CA LEU A 134 -10.68 9.70 18.64
C LEU A 134 -9.30 10.35 18.41
N VAL A 135 -8.97 10.66 17.17
CA VAL A 135 -7.80 11.46 16.76
C VAL A 135 -8.35 12.65 15.96
N PRO A 136 -8.16 13.90 16.40
CA PRO A 136 -8.59 15.08 15.64
C PRO A 136 -7.89 15.15 14.28
N ALA A 137 -8.61 15.63 13.26
CA ALA A 137 -8.05 15.76 11.91
C ALA A 137 -6.84 16.71 11.83
N ASP A 138 -6.75 17.67 12.74
CA ASP A 138 -5.66 18.63 12.88
C ASP A 138 -4.58 18.21 13.89
N HIS A 139 -4.71 17.01 14.49
CA HIS A 139 -3.69 16.50 15.41
C HIS A 139 -2.32 16.38 14.72
N PRO A 140 -1.23 16.87 15.34
CA PRO A 140 0.11 16.77 14.76
C PRO A 140 0.60 15.31 14.78
N ILE A 141 0.44 14.62 13.65
CA ILE A 141 0.82 13.22 13.50
C ILE A 141 2.29 13.10 13.13
N THR A 142 3.02 12.26 13.88
CA THR A 142 4.37 11.79 13.53
C THR A 142 4.31 10.32 13.14
N ILE A 143 4.86 9.97 12.00
CA ILE A 143 4.94 8.60 11.47
C ILE A 143 6.41 8.24 11.31
N HIS A 144 6.86 7.19 11.97
CA HIS A 144 8.16 6.57 11.74
C HIS A 144 7.95 5.19 11.10
N ALA A 145 8.75 4.86 10.09
CA ALA A 145 8.63 3.55 9.45
C ALA A 145 10.01 3.06 8.95
N VAL A 146 10.26 1.77 9.16
CA VAL A 146 11.42 1.08 8.61
C VAL A 146 10.91 0.08 7.58
N SER A 147 11.40 0.19 6.34
CA SER A 147 11.09 -0.71 5.22
C SER A 147 12.35 -1.46 4.80
N GLY A 148 12.16 -2.64 4.24
CA GLY A 148 13.21 -3.30 3.47
C GLY A 148 13.68 -2.42 2.29
N TYR A 149 14.95 -2.58 1.90
CA TYR A 149 15.58 -1.77 0.82
C TYR A 149 14.88 -1.91 -0.54
N SER A 150 14.14 -2.99 -0.79
CA SER A 150 13.33 -3.14 -2.01
C SER A 150 12.30 -2.01 -2.20
N GLY A 151 11.89 -1.34 -1.12
CA GLY A 151 11.02 -0.16 -1.16
C GLY A 151 11.63 1.04 -1.88
N GLY A 152 12.96 1.09 -2.00
CA GLY A 152 13.70 2.08 -2.79
C GLY A 152 13.84 1.73 -4.27
N GLY A 153 13.21 0.63 -4.72
CA GLY A 153 13.25 0.18 -6.11
C GLY A 153 14.57 -0.47 -6.52
N ARG A 154 14.74 -0.67 -7.83
CA ARG A 154 15.85 -1.45 -8.41
C ARG A 154 17.23 -0.96 -7.96
N ALA A 155 17.44 0.36 -7.90
CA ALA A 155 18.74 0.93 -7.52
C ALA A 155 19.17 0.51 -6.10
N ARG A 156 18.23 0.48 -5.13
CA ARG A 156 18.51 0.03 -3.77
C ARG A 156 18.71 -1.49 -3.68
N VAL A 157 17.96 -2.25 -4.47
CA VAL A 157 18.20 -3.69 -4.58
C VAL A 157 19.60 -3.97 -5.11
N ASP A 158 20.03 -3.29 -6.17
CA ASP A 158 21.36 -3.45 -6.75
C ASP A 158 22.48 -3.00 -5.78
N GLU A 159 22.23 -1.98 -4.94
CA GLU A 159 23.16 -1.54 -3.88
C GLU A 159 23.37 -2.62 -2.82
N HIS A 160 22.30 -3.31 -2.40
CA HIS A 160 22.36 -4.31 -1.32
C HIS A 160 22.66 -5.74 -1.79
N GLU A 161 22.41 -6.07 -3.05
CA GLU A 161 22.55 -7.42 -3.60
C GLU A 161 23.63 -7.50 -4.71
N GLY A 162 24.11 -6.36 -5.18
CA GLY A 162 25.11 -6.27 -6.23
C GLY A 162 26.55 -6.47 -5.74
N PRO A 163 27.54 -6.33 -6.63
CA PRO A 163 28.95 -6.58 -6.34
C PRO A 163 29.53 -5.75 -5.17
N ASN A 164 28.94 -4.59 -4.88
CA ASN A 164 29.39 -3.68 -3.82
C ASN A 164 28.52 -3.77 -2.55
N SER A 165 27.72 -4.81 -2.38
CA SER A 165 26.79 -4.98 -1.27
C SER A 165 27.43 -4.93 0.13
N ALA A 166 28.72 -5.25 0.26
CA ALA A 166 29.46 -5.12 1.51
C ALA A 166 29.54 -3.67 2.06
N ASN A 167 29.36 -2.67 1.19
CA ASN A 167 29.34 -1.26 1.55
C ASN A 167 27.91 -0.68 1.70
N ALA A 168 26.88 -1.50 1.51
CA ALA A 168 25.51 -1.05 1.65
C ALA A 168 25.21 -0.66 3.11
N PRO A 169 24.48 0.45 3.35
CA PRO A 169 24.20 0.90 4.70
C PRO A 169 23.26 -0.08 5.44
N ALA A 170 23.60 -0.44 6.68
CA ALA A 170 22.77 -1.30 7.51
C ALA A 170 21.42 -0.65 7.84
N PHE A 171 21.38 0.67 8.00
CA PHE A 171 20.20 1.46 8.28
C PHE A 171 20.37 2.86 7.72
N GLN A 172 19.33 3.40 7.09
CA GLN A 172 19.38 4.74 6.52
C GLN A 172 18.04 5.47 6.63
N LEU A 173 18.01 6.57 7.39
CA LEU A 173 16.94 7.56 7.30
C LEU A 173 17.04 8.32 5.98
N TYR A 174 15.91 8.58 5.34
CA TYR A 174 15.88 9.34 4.10
C TYR A 174 14.69 10.32 4.08
N GLY A 175 14.53 11.08 2.99
CA GLY A 175 13.46 12.07 2.90
C GLY A 175 13.62 13.24 3.87
N LEU A 176 14.86 13.58 4.27
CA LEU A 176 15.19 14.62 5.26
C LEU A 176 14.79 16.04 4.82
N GLY A 177 14.47 16.24 3.53
CA GLY A 177 13.85 17.46 3.04
C GLY A 177 12.36 17.60 3.41
N LEU A 178 11.78 16.60 4.09
CA LEU A 178 10.38 16.54 4.55
C LEU A 178 9.34 16.62 3.41
N GLU A 179 9.76 16.30 2.18
CA GLU A 179 8.95 16.33 0.96
C GLU A 179 8.77 14.92 0.35
N HIS A 180 8.30 13.97 1.19
CA HIS A 180 8.06 12.63 0.70
C HIS A 180 6.73 12.54 -0.07
N LYS A 181 6.73 11.89 -1.25
CA LYS A 181 5.56 11.73 -2.14
C LYS A 181 4.35 11.02 -1.51
N HIS A 182 4.56 10.25 -0.45
CA HIS A 182 3.48 9.58 0.28
C HIS A 182 2.75 10.49 1.27
N THR A 183 3.29 11.64 1.64
CA THR A 183 2.70 12.50 2.66
C THR A 183 1.35 13.10 2.26
N PRO A 184 1.17 13.63 1.02
CA PRO A 184 -0.15 14.10 0.57
C PRO A 184 -1.18 12.97 0.49
N GLU A 185 -0.77 11.77 0.06
CA GLU A 185 -1.62 10.58 0.00
C GLU A 185 -2.12 10.18 1.39
N ILE A 186 -1.22 10.13 2.39
CA ILE A 186 -1.59 9.84 3.78
C ILE A 186 -2.56 10.90 4.32
N ALA A 187 -2.25 12.18 4.16
CA ALA A 187 -3.09 13.27 4.65
C ALA A 187 -4.52 13.16 4.11
N LEU A 188 -4.64 13.03 2.78
CA LEU A 188 -5.95 12.96 2.11
C LEU A 188 -6.76 11.75 2.59
N HIS A 189 -6.19 10.55 2.51
CA HIS A 189 -6.94 9.32 2.72
C HIS A 189 -7.11 8.94 4.20
N ALA A 190 -6.24 9.42 5.09
CA ALA A 190 -6.47 9.33 6.53
C ALA A 190 -7.47 10.37 7.05
N GLY A 191 -7.80 11.41 6.26
CA GLY A 191 -8.68 12.49 6.67
C GLY A 191 -8.02 13.53 7.55
N LEU A 192 -6.69 13.70 7.43
CA LEU A 192 -5.96 14.73 8.16
C LEU A 192 -6.08 16.09 7.46
N SER A 193 -6.26 17.15 8.24
CA SER A 193 -6.26 18.54 7.73
C SER A 193 -4.84 19.14 7.65
N GLN A 194 -3.87 18.47 8.27
CA GLN A 194 -2.46 18.87 8.26
C GLN A 194 -1.58 17.74 7.74
N ARG A 195 -0.46 18.13 7.13
CA ARG A 195 0.55 17.20 6.63
C ARG A 195 1.23 16.49 7.80
N PRO A 196 1.26 15.14 7.86
CA PRO A 196 1.96 14.44 8.92
C PRO A 196 3.48 14.59 8.80
N PHE A 197 4.17 14.58 9.93
CA PHE A 197 5.62 14.47 9.98
C PHE A 197 6.02 13.02 9.70
N PHE A 198 6.72 12.77 8.60
CA PHE A 198 7.05 11.43 8.16
C PHE A 198 8.55 11.18 8.13
N LEU A 199 8.98 10.14 8.87
CA LEU A 199 10.37 9.71 9.04
C LEU A 199 10.55 8.29 8.46
N PRO A 200 10.76 8.16 7.14
CA PRO A 200 11.02 6.85 6.53
C PRO A 200 12.48 6.43 6.69
N ALA A 201 12.67 5.11 6.83
CA ALA A 201 14.00 4.50 6.85
C ALA A 201 14.03 3.21 6.02
N TYR A 202 15.21 2.86 5.54
CA TYR A 202 15.53 1.53 5.03
C TYR A 202 16.39 0.77 6.05
N GLY A 203 16.06 -0.51 6.25
CA GLY A 203 16.89 -1.48 6.96
C GLY A 203 17.63 -2.38 5.97
N SER A 204 18.65 -3.13 6.45
CA SER A 204 19.43 -4.08 5.66
C SER A 204 18.74 -5.42 5.41
N PHE A 205 17.42 -5.42 5.32
CA PHE A 205 16.60 -6.56 4.91
C PHE A 205 15.86 -6.24 3.61
N ARG A 206 15.58 -7.26 2.80
CA ARG A 206 15.05 -7.06 1.45
C ARG A 206 13.65 -6.47 1.45
N GLN A 207 12.73 -7.05 2.21
CA GLN A 207 11.33 -6.66 2.22
C GLN A 207 10.69 -6.80 3.60
N GLY A 208 9.55 -6.17 3.79
CA GLY A 208 8.85 -6.02 5.05
C GLY A 208 8.83 -4.56 5.52
N ILE A 209 7.85 -4.21 6.32
CA ILE A 209 7.66 -2.88 6.92
C ILE A 209 7.23 -3.02 8.38
N ALA A 210 7.84 -2.22 9.25
CA ALA A 210 7.28 -1.85 10.54
C ALA A 210 7.05 -0.34 10.56
N LEU A 211 5.79 0.08 10.70
CA LEU A 211 5.37 1.47 10.78
C LEU A 211 4.81 1.75 12.17
N THR A 212 5.18 2.89 12.75
CA THR A 212 4.78 3.31 14.10
C THR A 212 4.28 4.74 14.13
N ILE A 213 3.23 4.99 14.94
CA ILE A 213 2.66 6.31 15.18
C ILE A 213 2.52 6.49 16.69
N PRO A 214 3.41 7.28 17.35
CA PRO A 214 3.31 7.59 18.76
C PRO A 214 2.22 8.63 19.02
N LEU A 215 1.41 8.42 20.05
CA LEU A 215 0.36 9.33 20.49
C LEU A 215 0.48 9.60 22.00
N LEU A 216 0.17 10.84 22.40
CA LEU A 216 0.05 11.25 23.80
C LEU A 216 -1.43 11.44 24.12
N LEU A 217 -2.00 10.61 25.00
CA LEU A 217 -3.42 10.64 25.33
C LEU A 217 -3.91 12.02 25.82
N ARG A 218 -3.05 12.78 26.51
CA ARG A 218 -3.37 14.15 26.97
C ARG A 218 -3.62 15.16 25.83
N GLN A 219 -3.20 14.83 24.60
CA GLN A 219 -3.39 15.66 23.42
C GLN A 219 -4.60 15.23 22.59
N LEU A 220 -5.24 14.15 22.97
CA LEU A 220 -6.43 13.62 22.32
C LEU A 220 -7.71 14.05 23.06
N PRO A 221 -8.89 13.92 22.46
CA PRO A 221 -10.16 14.23 23.09
C PRO A 221 -10.31 13.53 24.44
N ALA A 222 -10.94 14.20 25.40
CA ALA A 222 -11.16 13.66 26.73
C ALA A 222 -11.83 12.29 26.70
N GLY A 223 -11.33 11.36 27.51
CA GLY A 223 -11.80 9.98 27.56
C GLY A 223 -11.26 9.08 26.44
N THR A 224 -10.35 9.55 25.59
CA THR A 224 -9.62 8.66 24.66
C THR A 224 -8.62 7.83 25.47
N THR A 225 -8.67 6.50 25.31
CA THR A 225 -7.76 5.54 25.95
C THR A 225 -7.22 4.55 24.91
N GLY A 226 -6.17 3.79 25.27
CA GLY A 226 -5.65 2.74 24.39
C GLY A 226 -6.70 1.69 24.03
N GLU A 227 -7.56 1.32 24.97
CA GLU A 227 -8.65 0.37 24.78
C GLU A 227 -9.69 0.89 23.79
N ARG A 228 -10.03 2.18 23.85
CA ARG A 228 -10.96 2.79 22.88
C ARG A 228 -10.38 2.88 21.49
N LEU A 229 -9.10 3.21 21.36
CA LEU A 229 -8.39 3.21 20.07
C LEU A 229 -8.36 1.80 19.49
N HIS A 230 -8.01 0.80 20.30
CA HIS A 230 -8.00 -0.60 19.91
C HIS A 230 -9.39 -1.08 19.47
N ALA A 231 -10.42 -0.85 20.28
CA ALA A 231 -11.79 -1.28 19.97
C ALA A 231 -12.32 -0.66 18.66
N CYS A 232 -11.96 0.60 18.37
CA CYS A 232 -12.26 1.26 17.11
C CYS A 232 -11.64 0.55 15.91
N LEU A 233 -10.35 0.18 15.99
CA LEU A 233 -9.66 -0.56 14.93
C LEU A 233 -10.25 -1.97 14.76
N VAL A 234 -10.49 -2.70 15.83
CA VAL A 234 -11.12 -4.04 15.80
C VAL A 234 -12.49 -3.96 15.11
N GLN A 235 -13.32 -2.99 15.47
CA GLN A 235 -14.65 -2.82 14.87
C GLN A 235 -14.57 -2.47 13.39
N HIS A 236 -13.61 -1.61 12.99
CA HIS A 236 -13.45 -1.20 11.61
C HIS A 236 -13.00 -2.35 10.70
N PHE A 237 -12.07 -3.18 11.17
CA PHE A 237 -11.51 -4.29 10.40
C PHE A 237 -12.19 -5.64 10.66
N LEU A 238 -13.33 -5.65 11.35
CA LEU A 238 -14.07 -6.89 11.61
C LEU A 238 -14.47 -7.55 10.27
N GLY A 239 -13.99 -8.80 10.07
CA GLY A 239 -14.24 -9.54 8.83
C GLY A 239 -13.34 -9.16 7.66
N ALA A 240 -12.39 -8.25 7.82
CA ALA A 240 -11.39 -7.96 6.79
C ALA A 240 -10.48 -9.17 6.55
N ALA A 241 -10.33 -9.60 5.29
CA ALA A 241 -9.56 -10.79 4.94
C ALA A 241 -8.04 -10.60 5.08
N HIS A 242 -7.57 -9.37 4.98
CA HIS A 242 -6.14 -9.05 4.88
C HIS A 242 -5.64 -8.09 5.95
N VAL A 243 -6.46 -7.76 6.95
CA VAL A 243 -6.05 -6.91 8.07
C VAL A 243 -6.48 -7.56 9.37
N GLU A 244 -5.50 -7.81 10.23
CA GLU A 244 -5.69 -8.34 11.58
C GLU A 244 -5.34 -7.24 12.59
N VAL A 245 -6.15 -7.10 13.63
CA VAL A 245 -5.82 -6.24 14.77
C VAL A 245 -5.43 -7.12 15.93
N LEU A 246 -4.21 -6.97 16.44
CA LEU A 246 -3.71 -7.71 17.60
C LEU A 246 -4.61 -7.47 18.81
N GLY A 247 -4.88 -8.52 19.59
CA GLY A 247 -5.54 -8.38 20.89
C GLY A 247 -4.71 -7.53 21.87
N LEU A 248 -5.34 -6.80 22.77
CA LEU A 248 -4.63 -5.97 23.77
C LEU A 248 -3.65 -6.80 24.63
N VAL A 249 -4.03 -8.00 25.05
CA VAL A 249 -3.17 -8.90 25.83
C VAL A 249 -1.93 -9.31 25.01
N GLN A 250 -2.12 -9.70 23.75
CA GLN A 250 -1.04 -10.05 22.84
C GLN A 250 -0.11 -8.84 22.59
N ALA A 251 -0.68 -7.64 22.42
CA ALA A 251 0.09 -6.42 22.23
C ALA A 251 0.93 -6.07 23.48
N GLN A 252 0.41 -6.28 24.68
CA GLN A 252 1.14 -6.06 25.93
C GLN A 252 2.29 -7.03 26.13
N ASP A 253 2.15 -8.27 25.69
CA ASP A 253 3.17 -9.31 25.82
C ASP A 253 4.25 -9.22 24.71
N THR A 254 3.98 -8.51 23.64
CA THR A 254 4.94 -8.32 22.54
C THR A 254 6.01 -7.32 22.93
N GLN A 255 7.27 -7.77 22.96
CA GLN A 255 8.42 -6.92 23.31
C GLN A 255 9.13 -6.30 22.11
N HIS A 256 8.94 -6.87 20.91
CA HIS A 256 9.56 -6.39 19.67
C HIS A 256 8.65 -6.69 18.47
N LEU A 257 8.82 -5.92 17.42
CA LEU A 257 8.15 -6.11 16.13
C LEU A 257 9.17 -6.54 15.08
N ASP A 258 8.91 -7.64 14.41
CA ASP A 258 9.68 -8.07 13.26
C ASP A 258 9.04 -7.51 11.97
N PRO A 259 9.72 -6.57 11.25
CA PRO A 259 9.21 -6.03 10.01
C PRO A 259 9.01 -7.08 8.90
N GLN A 260 9.66 -8.26 9.03
CA GLN A 260 9.67 -9.32 8.04
C GLN A 260 8.63 -10.43 8.32
N ALA A 261 7.92 -10.36 9.45
CA ALA A 261 7.03 -11.43 9.91
C ALA A 261 5.94 -11.84 8.91
N LEU A 262 5.51 -10.91 8.03
CA LEU A 262 4.44 -11.13 7.07
C LEU A 262 4.92 -11.13 5.60
N ASN A 263 6.23 -11.29 5.38
CA ASN A 263 6.79 -11.30 4.04
C ASN A 263 6.20 -12.44 3.18
N GLY A 264 6.00 -12.14 1.90
CA GLY A 264 5.40 -13.06 0.93
C GLY A 264 3.88 -13.13 0.99
N THR A 265 3.24 -12.47 1.97
CA THR A 265 1.78 -12.49 2.15
C THR A 265 1.12 -11.19 1.69
N ASN A 266 -0.23 -11.19 1.64
CA ASN A 266 -1.03 -9.97 1.50
C ASN A 266 -1.66 -9.55 2.85
N GLN A 267 -1.11 -10.01 3.97
CA GLN A 267 -1.61 -9.72 5.31
C GLN A 267 -0.97 -8.45 5.89
N MET A 268 -1.73 -7.75 6.73
CA MET A 268 -1.29 -6.64 7.57
C MET A 268 -1.73 -6.87 8.99
N GLN A 269 -0.82 -6.67 9.94
CA GLN A 269 -1.10 -6.77 11.37
C GLN A 269 -0.99 -5.39 12.00
N LEU A 270 -2.07 -4.96 12.66
CA LEU A 270 -2.16 -3.69 13.38
C LEU A 270 -2.06 -3.94 14.89
N GLY A 271 -1.36 -3.07 15.60
CA GLY A 271 -1.21 -3.14 17.05
C GLY A 271 -1.47 -1.81 17.74
N VAL A 272 -2.02 -1.88 18.94
CA VAL A 272 -2.18 -0.74 19.86
C VAL A 272 -1.50 -1.10 21.18
N PHE A 273 -0.31 -0.53 21.39
CA PHE A 273 0.46 -0.65 22.62
C PHE A 273 0.16 0.55 23.49
N SER A 274 -0.34 0.32 24.71
CA SER A 274 -0.75 1.42 25.59
C SER A 274 -0.03 1.34 26.94
N ASN A 275 0.45 2.49 27.40
CA ASN A 275 0.94 2.67 28.74
C ASN A 275 0.09 3.75 29.44
N ALA A 276 -0.96 3.32 30.15
CA ALA A 276 -1.90 4.22 30.81
C ALA A 276 -1.23 5.08 31.91
N ARG A 277 -0.19 4.54 32.59
CA ARG A 277 0.54 5.28 33.64
C ARG A 277 1.21 6.54 33.10
N HIS A 278 1.70 6.48 31.86
CA HIS A 278 2.38 7.60 31.20
C HIS A 278 1.51 8.33 30.19
N GLY A 279 0.26 7.86 29.97
CA GLY A 279 -0.64 8.43 28.98
C GLY A 279 -0.09 8.35 27.56
N GLN A 280 0.57 7.24 27.21
CA GLN A 280 1.24 7.02 25.94
C GLN A 280 0.60 5.84 25.19
N VAL A 281 0.45 5.99 23.88
CA VAL A 281 0.03 4.93 22.98
C VAL A 281 0.96 4.89 21.78
N LEU A 282 1.31 3.68 21.35
CA LEU A 282 2.01 3.44 20.10
C LEU A 282 1.08 2.62 19.18
N LEU A 283 0.68 3.20 18.07
CA LEU A 283 0.01 2.48 17.00
C LEU A 283 1.07 1.86 16.08
N THR A 284 0.86 0.62 15.65
CA THR A 284 1.82 -0.10 14.81
C THR A 284 1.14 -0.80 13.65
N ALA A 285 1.85 -0.90 12.52
CA ALA A 285 1.45 -1.74 11.38
C ALA A 285 2.66 -2.51 10.87
N VAL A 286 2.52 -3.83 10.74
CA VAL A 286 3.53 -4.72 10.16
C VAL A 286 2.93 -5.40 8.95
N PHE A 287 3.63 -5.38 7.82
CA PHE A 287 3.20 -6.01 6.57
C PHE A 287 4.36 -6.04 5.55
N ASP A 288 4.18 -6.81 4.50
CA ASP A 288 5.12 -6.86 3.38
C ASP A 288 4.99 -5.62 2.48
N ASN A 289 6.06 -4.82 2.33
CA ASN A 289 6.08 -3.62 1.48
C ASN A 289 5.88 -3.93 -0.01
N LEU A 290 6.18 -5.14 -0.45
CA LEU A 290 5.99 -5.62 -1.81
C LEU A 290 4.69 -6.44 -1.96
N GLY A 291 4.18 -7.01 -0.87
CA GLY A 291 2.90 -7.69 -0.78
C GLY A 291 1.74 -6.70 -0.63
N LYS A 292 1.20 -6.59 0.59
CA LYS A 292 0.09 -5.68 0.94
C LYS A 292 0.43 -4.22 0.64
N GLY A 293 1.71 -3.86 0.67
CA GLY A 293 2.18 -2.51 0.36
C GLY A 293 2.29 -2.17 -1.13
N ALA A 294 2.19 -3.14 -2.07
CA ALA A 294 2.37 -2.88 -3.50
C ALA A 294 1.68 -3.92 -4.40
N SER A 295 2.38 -5.01 -4.78
CA SER A 295 1.92 -5.98 -5.77
C SER A 295 0.71 -6.79 -5.29
N GLY A 296 0.67 -7.14 -4.01
CA GLY A 296 -0.46 -7.84 -3.40
C GLY A 296 -1.73 -7.00 -3.42
N ALA A 297 -1.62 -5.69 -3.10
CA ALA A 297 -2.73 -4.76 -3.21
C ALA A 297 -3.21 -4.60 -4.66
N ALA A 298 -2.28 -4.55 -5.64
CA ALA A 298 -2.66 -4.45 -7.05
C ALA A 298 -3.42 -5.70 -7.54
N VAL A 299 -3.00 -6.90 -7.12
CA VAL A 299 -3.71 -8.15 -7.42
C VAL A 299 -5.07 -8.19 -6.72
N GLN A 300 -5.17 -7.75 -5.47
CA GLN A 300 -6.44 -7.65 -4.75
C GLN A 300 -7.42 -6.69 -5.47
N ASN A 301 -6.93 -5.54 -5.96
CA ASN A 301 -7.72 -4.62 -6.77
C ASN A 301 -8.16 -5.26 -8.09
N LEU A 302 -7.26 -5.96 -8.77
CA LEU A 302 -7.58 -6.72 -9.99
C LEU A 302 -8.69 -7.75 -9.71
N ASP A 303 -8.58 -8.53 -8.64
CA ASP A 303 -9.56 -9.55 -8.28
C ASP A 303 -10.96 -8.96 -8.03
N LEU A 304 -11.04 -7.82 -7.35
CA LEU A 304 -12.28 -7.06 -7.20
C LEU A 304 -12.84 -6.61 -8.57
N MET A 305 -11.98 -6.07 -9.43
CA MET A 305 -12.39 -5.56 -10.74
C MET A 305 -12.88 -6.67 -11.68
N ILE A 306 -12.38 -7.90 -11.58
CA ILE A 306 -12.86 -9.05 -12.37
C ILE A 306 -13.96 -9.87 -11.69
N GLY A 307 -14.49 -9.37 -10.55
CA GLY A 307 -15.60 -10.00 -9.84
C GLY A 307 -15.22 -11.20 -8.96
N ARG A 308 -13.94 -11.32 -8.55
CA ARG A 308 -13.44 -12.38 -7.65
C ARG A 308 -13.22 -11.94 -6.21
N GLY A 309 -13.74 -10.80 -5.81
CA GLY A 309 -13.46 -10.12 -4.54
C GLY A 309 -13.76 -10.86 -3.24
N HIS A 310 -14.19 -12.11 -3.27
CA HIS A 310 -14.46 -12.94 -2.08
C HIS A 310 -13.76 -14.31 -2.11
N GLN A 311 -12.97 -14.61 -3.11
CA GLN A 311 -12.16 -15.83 -3.14
C GLN A 311 -10.70 -15.49 -2.80
N THR A 312 -10.44 -15.18 -1.53
CA THR A 312 -9.07 -15.14 -1.04
C THR A 312 -8.50 -16.54 -1.05
N ALA A 313 -7.67 -16.81 -2.05
CA ALA A 313 -6.75 -17.92 -1.95
C ALA A 313 -5.93 -17.74 -0.66
N ARG A 314 -6.08 -18.69 0.28
CA ARG A 314 -5.02 -18.99 1.22
C ARG A 314 -3.83 -19.42 0.36
N LEU A 315 -2.85 -18.56 0.21
CA LEU A 315 -1.53 -18.91 -0.29
C LEU A 315 -0.74 -19.57 0.84
#